data_7e7044adf693c325aec705283dd7dfb6
#
_entry.id   7e7044adf693c325aec705283dd7dfb6
#
_cell.length_a   1.000
_cell.length_b   1.000
_cell.length_c   1.000
_cell.angle_alpha   90.00
_cell.angle_beta   90.00
_cell.angle_gamma   90.00
#
_symmetry.space_group_name_H-M   'P 1'
#
loop_
_entity.id
_entity.type
_entity.pdbx_description
1 polymer ?
#
loop_
_entity_poly.entity_id
_entity_poly.type
_entity_poly.pdbx_seq_one_letter_code
_entity_poly.pdbx_strand_id
1 'polypeptide(L)'
;MKNPRHFFAAMAIVLLPMLFIIGQRETGSALVYLAFFLMFYREGMPGAILFTGVAMVIYFVVGIKYEQVMLWDTPTSVGKFVVLLLVQLFSASMVYIYANDKQRALSVSVSCLLATLVMLLFSEFVIPFDVVWVQLILCAALIGFLVYQGLSTRIMHYMFIALFAIGSIIFFYSADYVLNDVMEPHQRVRINVLLGLDDDLAGAGYNVHQSEIAIGSGGLKGKGFLNGTQTKLKFVPEQDTDFIFCTVGEEEGFVGSAGVLLLFLALIIRIIHLAERQPFKFGRVYGYSVASIFLFHVFINVGMVLGLTPVIGIPLPFFSYGGSSLWGFTILLFIFLRIDAGRNLIRT
;
A
#
# COMPACT_ATOMS: atom_id res chain seq x y z
N MET A 1 7.66 20.76 5.84
CA MET A 1 6.93 21.72 4.96
C MET A 1 5.92 22.53 5.80
N LYS A 2 6.37 23.65 6.42
CA LYS A 2 5.49 24.46 7.31
C LYS A 2 4.54 25.41 6.55
N ASN A 3 4.81 25.70 5.27
CA ASN A 3 3.96 26.60 4.47
C ASN A 3 3.06 25.73 3.54
N PRO A 4 1.73 25.84 3.63
CA PRO A 4 0.81 25.06 2.82
C PRO A 4 0.99 25.27 1.30
N ARG A 5 1.35 26.48 0.87
CA ARG A 5 1.60 26.77 -0.56
C ARG A 5 2.73 25.93 -1.13
N HIS A 6 3.83 25.77 -0.40
CA HIS A 6 4.97 24.95 -0.85
C HIS A 6 4.62 23.46 -0.82
N PHE A 7 3.79 23.01 0.12
CA PHE A 7 3.30 21.66 0.17
C PHE A 7 2.43 21.34 -1.06
N PHE A 8 1.43 22.17 -1.36
CA PHE A 8 0.59 21.97 -2.54
C PHE A 8 1.37 22.05 -3.86
N ALA A 9 2.35 22.94 -3.98
CA ALA A 9 3.21 23.03 -5.15
C ALA A 9 4.04 21.74 -5.34
N ALA A 10 4.62 21.21 -4.27
CA ALA A 10 5.38 19.96 -4.32
C ALA A 10 4.49 18.74 -4.65
N MET A 11 3.29 18.68 -4.06
CA MET A 11 2.30 17.67 -4.42
C MET A 11 1.89 17.76 -5.89
N ALA A 12 1.65 18.97 -6.41
CA ALA A 12 1.30 19.17 -7.81
C ALA A 12 2.40 18.67 -8.77
N ILE A 13 3.69 18.92 -8.44
CA ILE A 13 4.84 18.45 -9.23
C ILE A 13 4.87 16.91 -9.31
N VAL A 14 4.45 16.21 -8.26
CA VAL A 14 4.43 14.74 -8.23
C VAL A 14 3.15 14.19 -8.85
N LEU A 15 1.99 14.76 -8.51
CA LEU A 15 0.69 14.24 -8.95
C LEU A 15 0.40 14.55 -10.43
N LEU A 16 0.89 15.66 -10.98
CA LEU A 16 0.62 16.04 -12.36
C LEU A 16 1.22 15.05 -13.37
N PRO A 17 2.51 14.65 -13.30
CA PRO A 17 3.03 13.58 -14.15
C PRO A 17 2.32 12.24 -13.93
N MET A 18 2.00 11.91 -12.67
CA MET A 18 1.25 10.69 -12.33
C MET A 18 -0.10 10.64 -13.06
N LEU A 19 -0.86 11.74 -13.10
CA LEU A 19 -2.13 11.83 -13.82
C LEU A 19 -1.95 11.63 -15.33
N PHE A 20 -0.91 12.20 -15.94
CA PHE A 20 -0.62 11.97 -17.36
C PHE A 20 -0.29 10.51 -17.65
N ILE A 21 0.48 9.85 -16.78
CA ILE A 21 0.84 8.43 -16.92
C ILE A 21 -0.40 7.55 -16.78
N ILE A 22 -1.30 7.84 -15.83
CA ILE A 22 -2.58 7.14 -15.69
C ILE A 22 -3.42 7.30 -16.96
N GLY A 23 -3.45 8.51 -17.54
CA GLY A 23 -4.14 8.78 -18.81
C GLY A 23 -3.58 7.99 -20.00
N GLN A 24 -2.33 7.54 -19.94
CA GLN A 24 -1.68 6.66 -20.92
C GLN A 24 -1.93 5.17 -20.63
N ARG A 25 -2.73 4.85 -19.60
CA ARG A 25 -3.03 3.49 -19.13
C ARG A 25 -1.83 2.72 -18.55
N GLU A 26 -0.73 3.42 -18.24
CA GLU A 26 0.49 2.88 -17.62
C GLU A 26 0.39 2.94 -16.09
N THR A 27 -0.50 2.10 -15.51
CA THR A 27 -0.78 2.11 -14.07
C THR A 27 0.45 1.74 -13.22
N GLY A 28 1.33 0.86 -13.75
CA GLY A 28 2.55 0.43 -13.07
C GLY A 28 3.49 1.58 -12.77
N SER A 29 3.84 2.34 -13.80
CA SER A 29 4.73 3.50 -13.66
C SER A 29 4.11 4.60 -12.77
N ALA A 30 2.78 4.78 -12.83
CA ALA A 30 2.08 5.73 -11.98
C ALA A 30 2.17 5.38 -10.48
N LEU A 31 2.10 4.09 -10.13
CA LEU A 31 2.20 3.63 -8.75
C LEU A 31 3.55 3.95 -8.10
N VAL A 32 4.64 4.02 -8.88
CA VAL A 32 5.97 4.40 -8.36
C VAL A 32 5.95 5.80 -7.74
N TYR A 33 5.10 6.70 -8.25
CA TYR A 33 4.97 8.05 -7.67
C TYR A 33 4.41 8.04 -6.24
N LEU A 34 3.68 6.99 -5.84
CA LEU A 34 3.23 6.83 -4.45
C LEU A 34 4.41 6.66 -3.47
N ALA A 35 5.56 6.17 -3.94
CA ALA A 35 6.76 6.10 -3.12
C ALA A 35 7.16 7.46 -2.53
N PHE A 36 6.93 8.57 -3.25
CA PHE A 36 7.27 9.91 -2.78
C PHE A 36 6.48 10.37 -1.54
N PHE A 37 5.37 9.70 -1.20
CA PHE A 37 4.67 9.99 0.07
C PHE A 37 5.57 9.73 1.29
N LEU A 38 6.51 8.78 1.23
CA LEU A 38 7.49 8.55 2.29
C LEU A 38 8.43 9.75 2.45
N MET A 39 8.91 10.32 1.33
CA MET A 39 9.72 11.53 1.32
C MET A 39 8.92 12.73 1.86
N PHE A 40 7.66 12.91 1.44
CA PHE A 40 6.80 13.97 1.95
C PHE A 40 6.55 13.84 3.46
N TYR A 41 6.32 12.63 3.96
CA TYR A 41 6.16 12.38 5.38
C TYR A 41 7.41 12.81 6.17
N ARG A 42 8.60 12.47 5.67
CA ARG A 42 9.87 12.90 6.29
C ARG A 42 10.05 14.42 6.27
N GLU A 43 9.60 15.12 5.26
CA GLU A 43 9.67 16.59 5.16
C GLU A 43 8.52 17.31 5.89
N GLY A 44 7.72 16.60 6.68
CA GLY A 44 6.73 17.17 7.59
C GLY A 44 5.29 17.16 7.07
N MET A 45 4.95 16.25 6.16
CA MET A 45 3.56 15.95 5.85
C MET A 45 2.86 15.36 7.08
N PRO A 46 1.63 15.77 7.41
CA PRO A 46 0.90 15.17 8.52
C PRO A 46 0.74 13.66 8.35
N GLY A 47 1.07 12.90 9.40
CA GLY A 47 0.93 11.44 9.39
C GLY A 47 -0.49 10.95 9.11
N ALA A 48 -1.50 11.78 9.37
CA ALA A 48 -2.89 11.48 9.04
C ALA A 48 -3.12 11.19 7.56
N ILE A 49 -2.38 11.87 6.65
CA ILE A 49 -2.51 11.64 5.19
C ILE A 49 -1.99 10.24 4.83
N LEU A 50 -0.82 9.87 5.36
CA LEU A 50 -0.27 8.53 5.14
C LEU A 50 -1.17 7.45 5.74
N PHE A 51 -1.66 7.68 6.95
CA PHE A 51 -2.60 6.79 7.63
C PHE A 51 -3.89 6.59 6.82
N THR A 52 -4.45 7.68 6.28
CA THR A 52 -5.64 7.62 5.41
C THR A 52 -5.38 6.77 4.16
N GLY A 53 -4.23 6.94 3.50
CA GLY A 53 -3.87 6.12 2.34
C GLY A 53 -3.77 4.63 2.67
N VAL A 54 -3.12 4.28 3.78
CA VAL A 54 -3.03 2.88 4.25
C VAL A 54 -4.41 2.33 4.62
N ALA A 55 -5.24 3.11 5.32
CA ALA A 55 -6.60 2.71 5.67
C ALA A 55 -7.45 2.41 4.43
N MET A 56 -7.37 3.25 3.39
CA MET A 56 -8.07 3.03 2.12
C MET A 56 -7.66 1.72 1.44
N VAL A 57 -6.36 1.39 1.43
CA VAL A 57 -5.88 0.11 0.89
C VAL A 57 -6.46 -1.06 1.70
N ILE A 58 -6.48 -0.96 3.03
CA ILE A 58 -7.07 -2.00 3.89
C ILE A 58 -8.57 -2.16 3.60
N TYR A 59 -9.32 -1.05 3.48
CA TYR A 59 -10.75 -1.09 3.17
C TYR A 59 -11.03 -1.73 1.82
N PHE A 60 -10.21 -1.41 0.80
CA PHE A 60 -10.33 -1.99 -0.53
C PHE A 60 -10.10 -3.50 -0.49
N VAL A 61 -8.97 -3.94 0.09
CA VAL A 61 -8.62 -5.37 0.13
C VAL A 61 -9.62 -6.17 0.94
N VAL A 62 -9.96 -5.73 2.16
CA VAL A 62 -10.87 -6.46 3.05
C VAL A 62 -12.31 -6.42 2.49
N GLY A 63 -12.72 -5.27 2.00
CA GLY A 63 -14.07 -5.09 1.46
C GLY A 63 -14.37 -6.02 0.30
N ILE A 64 -13.46 -6.08 -0.68
CA ILE A 64 -13.66 -6.88 -1.89
C ILE A 64 -13.44 -8.38 -1.60
N LYS A 65 -12.34 -8.73 -0.90
CA LYS A 65 -12.00 -10.13 -0.64
C LYS A 65 -13.11 -10.89 0.11
N TYR A 66 -13.74 -10.23 1.07
CA TYR A 66 -14.74 -10.85 1.94
C TYR A 66 -16.17 -10.37 1.66
N GLU A 67 -16.43 -9.77 0.50
CA GLU A 67 -17.76 -9.26 0.16
C GLU A 67 -18.81 -10.36 0.07
N GLN A 68 -18.47 -11.48 -0.54
CA GLN A 68 -19.36 -12.62 -0.75
C GLN A 68 -19.42 -13.57 0.46
N VAL A 69 -18.55 -13.41 1.44
CA VAL A 69 -18.56 -14.22 2.66
C VAL A 69 -19.59 -13.68 3.61
N MET A 70 -20.55 -14.52 4.00
CA MET A 70 -21.58 -14.17 4.99
C MET A 70 -21.09 -14.47 6.41
N LEU A 71 -21.51 -13.65 7.36
CA LEU A 71 -21.14 -13.78 8.76
C LEU A 71 -22.12 -14.71 9.47
N TRP A 72 -21.69 -15.93 9.79
CA TRP A 72 -22.51 -16.99 10.37
C TRP A 72 -23.78 -17.26 9.53
N ASP A 73 -24.93 -17.46 10.13
CA ASP A 73 -26.23 -17.64 9.45
C ASP A 73 -26.97 -16.32 9.21
N THR A 74 -26.28 -15.18 9.31
CA THR A 74 -26.87 -13.85 9.09
C THR A 74 -26.71 -13.38 7.64
N PRO A 75 -27.59 -12.53 7.10
CA PRO A 75 -27.45 -11.95 5.76
C PRO A 75 -26.41 -10.83 5.71
N THR A 76 -25.43 -10.82 6.62
CA THR A 76 -24.43 -9.78 6.79
C THR A 76 -23.15 -10.14 6.05
N SER A 77 -22.72 -9.33 5.09
CA SER A 77 -21.42 -9.48 4.43
C SER A 77 -20.26 -9.19 5.41
N VAL A 78 -19.34 -10.13 5.54
CA VAL A 78 -18.12 -9.99 6.37
C VAL A 78 -17.30 -8.80 5.92
N GLY A 79 -17.11 -8.61 4.61
CA GLY A 79 -16.34 -7.49 4.06
C GLY A 79 -16.91 -6.13 4.48
N LYS A 80 -18.21 -5.92 4.26
CA LYS A 80 -18.91 -4.67 4.63
C LYS A 80 -18.89 -4.44 6.13
N PHE A 81 -19.14 -5.49 6.91
CA PHE A 81 -19.14 -5.45 8.37
C PHE A 81 -17.78 -5.03 8.94
N VAL A 82 -16.70 -5.71 8.52
CA VAL A 82 -15.34 -5.45 9.03
C VAL A 82 -14.86 -4.06 8.62
N VAL A 83 -15.10 -3.63 7.37
CA VAL A 83 -14.67 -2.30 6.93
C VAL A 83 -15.35 -1.19 7.74
N LEU A 84 -16.67 -1.25 7.95
CA LEU A 84 -17.36 -0.24 8.76
C LEU A 84 -16.89 -0.24 10.22
N LEU A 85 -16.61 -1.41 10.78
CA LEU A 85 -16.01 -1.53 12.10
C LEU A 85 -14.62 -0.89 12.15
N LEU A 86 -13.78 -1.11 11.13
CA LEU A 86 -12.46 -0.49 11.02
C LEU A 86 -12.56 1.04 10.89
N VAL A 87 -13.54 1.57 10.15
CA VAL A 87 -13.77 3.02 10.06
C VAL A 87 -14.04 3.62 11.45
N GLN A 88 -14.86 2.95 12.26
CA GLN A 88 -15.16 3.39 13.63
C GLN A 88 -13.90 3.34 14.52
N LEU A 89 -13.16 2.23 14.50
CA LEU A 89 -11.94 2.06 15.30
C LEU A 89 -10.82 3.02 14.89
N PHE A 90 -10.63 3.25 13.59
CA PHE A 90 -9.63 4.18 13.08
C PHE A 90 -10.00 5.62 13.42
N SER A 91 -11.28 6.00 13.32
CA SER A 91 -11.74 7.32 13.75
C SER A 91 -11.52 7.53 15.25
N ALA A 92 -11.83 6.56 16.09
CA ALA A 92 -11.55 6.63 17.52
C ALA A 92 -10.05 6.70 17.83
N SER A 93 -9.21 5.96 17.12
CA SER A 93 -7.75 6.04 17.22
C SER A 93 -7.22 7.41 16.84
N MET A 94 -7.79 8.04 15.81
CA MET A 94 -7.46 9.41 15.44
C MET A 94 -7.87 10.43 16.51
N VAL A 95 -9.02 10.25 17.20
CA VAL A 95 -9.39 11.06 18.36
C VAL A 95 -8.36 10.94 19.46
N TYR A 96 -7.89 9.74 19.75
CA TYR A 96 -6.85 9.50 20.74
C TYR A 96 -5.54 10.22 20.40
N ILE A 97 -5.08 10.13 19.14
CA ILE A 97 -3.77 10.63 18.70
C ILE A 97 -3.79 12.13 18.45
N TYR A 98 -4.78 12.64 17.71
CA TYR A 98 -4.78 14.02 17.23
C TYR A 98 -5.59 15.00 18.09
N ALA A 99 -6.69 14.56 18.69
CA ALA A 99 -7.44 15.38 19.65
C ALA A 99 -6.91 15.22 21.09
N ASN A 100 -6.02 14.24 21.33
CA ASN A 100 -5.42 13.91 22.63
C ASN A 100 -6.46 13.66 23.74
N ASP A 101 -7.63 13.14 23.36
CA ASP A 101 -8.75 12.88 24.27
C ASP A 101 -8.94 11.38 24.47
N LYS A 102 -8.18 10.82 25.42
CA LYS A 102 -8.17 9.40 25.71
C LYS A 102 -9.53 8.89 26.20
N GLN A 103 -10.20 9.68 27.03
CA GLN A 103 -11.47 9.26 27.64
C GLN A 103 -12.58 9.17 26.58
N ARG A 104 -12.69 10.19 25.70
CA ARG A 104 -13.67 10.15 24.59
C ARG A 104 -13.35 9.09 23.56
N ALA A 105 -12.09 8.93 23.18
CA ALA A 105 -11.67 7.86 22.27
C ALA A 105 -12.06 6.49 22.80
N LEU A 106 -11.79 6.21 24.07
CA LEU A 106 -12.14 4.95 24.72
C LEU A 106 -13.67 4.77 24.81
N SER A 107 -14.41 5.79 25.25
CA SER A 107 -15.88 5.70 25.37
C SER A 107 -16.54 5.45 24.01
N VAL A 108 -16.08 6.12 22.94
CA VAL A 108 -16.57 5.91 21.57
C VAL A 108 -16.25 4.51 21.09
N SER A 109 -15.00 4.05 21.24
CA SER A 109 -14.61 2.69 20.84
C SER A 109 -15.43 1.63 21.55
N VAL A 110 -15.54 1.73 22.88
CA VAL A 110 -16.27 0.74 23.70
C VAL A 110 -17.77 0.76 23.36
N SER A 111 -18.40 1.93 23.23
CA SER A 111 -19.83 2.02 22.91
C SER A 111 -20.12 1.49 21.51
N CYS A 112 -19.31 1.78 20.50
CA CYS A 112 -19.46 1.24 19.16
C CYS A 112 -19.29 -0.29 19.14
N LEU A 113 -18.25 -0.81 19.80
CA LEU A 113 -18.00 -2.25 19.88
C LEU A 113 -19.12 -2.99 20.62
N LEU A 114 -19.59 -2.46 21.75
CA LEU A 114 -20.69 -3.07 22.51
C LEU A 114 -22.00 -3.06 21.71
N ALA A 115 -22.34 -1.93 21.08
CA ALA A 115 -23.54 -1.84 20.25
C ALA A 115 -23.47 -2.81 19.06
N THR A 116 -22.33 -2.90 18.41
CA THR A 116 -22.08 -3.85 17.32
C THR A 116 -22.23 -5.29 17.78
N LEU A 117 -21.62 -5.66 18.92
CA LEU A 117 -21.68 -7.01 19.47
C LEU A 117 -23.11 -7.40 19.85
N VAL A 118 -23.83 -6.50 20.53
CA VAL A 118 -25.23 -6.75 20.94
C VAL A 118 -26.11 -6.98 19.71
N MET A 119 -26.00 -6.14 18.68
CA MET A 119 -26.79 -6.24 17.47
C MET A 119 -26.43 -7.48 16.64
N LEU A 120 -25.16 -7.87 16.65
CA LEU A 120 -24.70 -9.08 15.99
C LEU A 120 -25.28 -10.33 16.68
N LEU A 121 -25.21 -10.41 18.00
CA LEU A 121 -25.83 -11.50 18.77
C LEU A 121 -27.35 -11.52 18.60
N PHE A 122 -27.99 -10.36 18.52
CA PHE A 122 -29.42 -10.27 18.28
C PHE A 122 -29.80 -10.79 16.88
N SER A 123 -29.01 -10.45 15.86
CA SER A 123 -29.20 -10.94 14.49
C SER A 123 -29.01 -12.46 14.38
N GLU A 124 -28.05 -13.02 15.15
CA GLU A 124 -27.77 -14.47 15.13
C GLU A 124 -28.84 -15.28 15.86
N PHE A 125 -29.26 -14.85 17.07
CA PHE A 125 -30.03 -15.66 17.96
C PHE A 125 -31.56 -15.35 17.98
N VAL A 126 -31.97 -14.17 17.49
CA VAL A 126 -33.38 -13.72 17.64
C VAL A 126 -34.05 -13.55 16.28
N ILE A 127 -33.55 -12.64 15.44
CA ILE A 127 -34.13 -12.35 14.12
C ILE A 127 -32.96 -12.04 13.15
N PRO A 128 -32.78 -12.84 12.09
CA PRO A 128 -31.75 -12.60 11.12
C PRO A 128 -32.05 -11.32 10.34
N PHE A 129 -31.13 -10.33 10.45
CA PHE A 129 -31.16 -9.09 9.66
C PHE A 129 -29.72 -8.67 9.32
N ASP A 130 -29.56 -7.82 8.30
CA ASP A 130 -28.25 -7.33 7.88
C ASP A 130 -27.73 -6.28 8.87
N VAL A 131 -26.70 -6.65 9.66
CA VAL A 131 -26.06 -5.80 10.67
C VAL A 131 -25.30 -4.62 10.03
N VAL A 132 -25.01 -4.65 8.72
CA VAL A 132 -24.40 -3.53 7.99
C VAL A 132 -25.21 -2.25 8.15
N TRP A 133 -26.55 -2.32 8.15
CA TRP A 133 -27.40 -1.15 8.38
C TRP A 133 -27.20 -0.52 9.75
N VAL A 134 -27.05 -1.35 10.78
CA VAL A 134 -26.75 -0.85 12.13
C VAL A 134 -25.37 -0.19 12.17
N GLN A 135 -24.38 -0.81 11.53
CA GLN A 135 -23.05 -0.23 11.43
C GLN A 135 -23.05 1.14 10.72
N LEU A 136 -23.86 1.30 9.68
CA LEU A 136 -24.02 2.60 9.00
C LEU A 136 -24.66 3.65 9.93
N ILE A 137 -25.67 3.26 10.70
CA ILE A 137 -26.30 4.15 11.70
C ILE A 137 -25.27 4.55 12.78
N LEU A 138 -24.49 3.59 13.27
CA LEU A 138 -23.41 3.86 14.24
C LEU A 138 -22.33 4.78 13.67
N CYS A 139 -21.94 4.59 12.41
CA CYS A 139 -21.03 5.50 11.71
C CYS A 139 -21.62 6.91 11.58
N ALA A 140 -22.90 7.04 11.20
CA ALA A 140 -23.58 8.32 11.11
C ALA A 140 -23.67 9.02 12.49
N ALA A 141 -23.98 8.27 13.55
CA ALA A 141 -23.98 8.79 14.93
C ALA A 141 -22.59 9.24 15.38
N LEU A 142 -21.53 8.46 15.04
CA LEU A 142 -20.13 8.84 15.30
C LEU A 142 -19.77 10.13 14.58
N ILE A 143 -20.09 10.25 13.30
CA ILE A 143 -19.83 11.46 12.50
C ILE A 143 -20.57 12.65 13.12
N GLY A 144 -21.85 12.52 13.45
CA GLY A 144 -22.64 13.55 14.13
C GLY A 144 -22.03 13.98 15.46
N PHE A 145 -21.58 13.02 16.27
CA PHE A 145 -20.87 13.27 17.52
C PHE A 145 -19.56 14.05 17.30
N LEU A 146 -18.73 13.65 16.32
CA LEU A 146 -17.48 14.31 16.00
C LEU A 146 -17.70 15.74 15.51
N VAL A 147 -18.70 15.97 14.67
CA VAL A 147 -19.07 17.32 14.20
C VAL A 147 -19.55 18.17 15.37
N TYR A 148 -20.43 17.64 16.22
CA TYR A 148 -20.91 18.35 17.43
C TYR A 148 -19.74 18.74 18.35
N GLN A 149 -18.81 17.81 18.61
CA GLN A 149 -17.62 18.10 19.42
C GLN A 149 -16.73 19.15 18.77
N GLY A 150 -16.51 19.06 17.45
CA GLY A 150 -15.73 20.05 16.71
C GLY A 150 -16.30 21.47 16.81
N LEU A 151 -17.60 21.60 16.71
CA LEU A 151 -18.30 22.89 16.84
C LEU A 151 -18.32 23.39 18.29
N SER A 152 -18.59 22.52 19.25
CA SER A 152 -18.69 22.85 20.67
C SER A 152 -17.33 23.23 21.29
N THR A 153 -16.28 22.45 21.00
CA THR A 153 -14.94 22.69 21.56
C THR A 153 -14.08 23.60 20.71
N ARG A 154 -14.50 23.93 19.48
CA ARG A 154 -13.74 24.67 18.46
C ARG A 154 -12.39 24.01 18.11
N ILE A 155 -12.24 22.70 18.34
CA ILE A 155 -11.05 21.93 18.01
C ILE A 155 -11.22 21.37 16.60
N MET A 156 -10.47 21.90 15.62
CA MET A 156 -10.58 21.51 14.20
C MET A 156 -10.24 20.03 13.94
N HIS A 157 -9.45 19.39 14.81
CA HIS A 157 -9.11 17.98 14.63
C HIS A 157 -10.34 17.06 14.59
N TYR A 158 -11.40 17.33 15.37
CA TYR A 158 -12.64 16.57 15.31
C TYR A 158 -13.34 16.68 13.94
N MET A 159 -13.28 17.85 13.31
CA MET A 159 -13.84 18.07 11.97
C MET A 159 -13.05 17.27 10.91
N PHE A 160 -11.71 17.24 11.01
CA PHE A 160 -10.88 16.45 10.11
C PHE A 160 -11.11 14.94 10.28
N ILE A 161 -11.34 14.47 11.51
CA ILE A 161 -11.67 13.06 11.78
C ILE A 161 -13.07 12.72 11.24
N ALA A 162 -14.04 13.61 11.37
CA ALA A 162 -15.36 13.43 10.75
C ALA A 162 -15.25 13.35 9.21
N LEU A 163 -14.44 14.23 8.60
CA LEU A 163 -14.19 14.20 7.16
C LEU A 163 -13.50 12.89 6.73
N PHE A 164 -12.55 12.39 7.53
CA PHE A 164 -11.91 11.09 7.31
C PHE A 164 -12.95 9.96 7.33
N ALA A 165 -13.85 9.92 8.32
CA ALA A 165 -14.88 8.89 8.42
C ALA A 165 -15.86 8.92 7.23
N ILE A 166 -16.31 10.12 6.84
CA ILE A 166 -17.17 10.31 5.65
C ILE A 166 -16.44 9.86 4.39
N GLY A 167 -15.21 10.34 4.18
CA GLY A 167 -14.39 9.98 3.03
C GLY A 167 -14.09 8.47 2.94
N SER A 168 -13.88 7.81 4.09
CA SER A 168 -13.67 6.35 4.18
C SER A 168 -14.91 5.57 3.72
N ILE A 169 -16.10 5.99 4.16
CA ILE A 169 -17.36 5.33 3.76
C ILE A 169 -17.62 5.55 2.26
N ILE A 170 -17.47 6.78 1.77
CA ILE A 170 -17.64 7.09 0.36
C ILE A 170 -16.66 6.28 -0.49
N PHE A 171 -15.37 6.25 -0.11
CA PHE A 171 -14.35 5.47 -0.81
C PHE A 171 -14.72 4.01 -0.86
N PHE A 172 -15.11 3.41 0.28
CA PHE A 172 -15.45 2.00 0.36
C PHE A 172 -16.60 1.64 -0.59
N TYR A 173 -17.72 2.38 -0.55
CA TYR A 173 -18.85 2.11 -1.45
C TYR A 173 -18.58 2.46 -2.92
N SER A 174 -17.65 3.38 -3.18
CA SER A 174 -17.23 3.67 -4.56
C SER A 174 -16.23 2.64 -5.11
N ALA A 175 -15.53 1.91 -4.25
CA ALA A 175 -14.49 0.96 -4.67
C ALA A 175 -15.07 -0.20 -5.48
N ASP A 176 -16.20 -0.72 -5.10
CA ASP A 176 -16.92 -1.77 -5.85
C ASP A 176 -17.35 -1.28 -7.23
N TYR A 177 -17.93 -0.09 -7.32
CA TYR A 177 -18.28 0.55 -8.59
C TYR A 177 -17.05 0.75 -9.48
N VAL A 178 -15.94 1.25 -8.91
CA VAL A 178 -14.69 1.46 -9.66
C VAL A 178 -14.14 0.14 -10.17
N LEU A 179 -14.13 -0.92 -9.35
CA LEU A 179 -13.63 -2.22 -9.75
C LEU A 179 -14.47 -2.84 -10.87
N ASN A 180 -15.80 -2.75 -10.77
CA ASN A 180 -16.73 -3.47 -11.65
C ASN A 180 -17.06 -2.71 -12.95
N ASP A 181 -17.16 -1.37 -12.89
CA ASP A 181 -17.69 -0.54 -13.96
C ASP A 181 -16.64 0.38 -14.61
N VAL A 182 -15.57 0.75 -13.89
CA VAL A 182 -14.58 1.73 -14.38
C VAL A 182 -13.28 1.06 -14.81
N MET A 183 -12.83 0.02 -14.11
CA MET A 183 -11.56 -0.65 -14.43
C MET A 183 -11.67 -1.50 -15.70
N GLU A 184 -10.57 -1.53 -16.46
CA GLU A 184 -10.49 -2.41 -17.64
C GLU A 184 -10.50 -3.90 -17.25
N PRO A 185 -11.09 -4.78 -18.06
CA PRO A 185 -11.23 -6.20 -17.72
C PRO A 185 -9.92 -6.86 -17.30
N HIS A 186 -8.82 -6.55 -17.96
CA HIS A 186 -7.51 -7.12 -17.65
C HIS A 186 -6.96 -6.66 -16.27
N GLN A 187 -7.29 -5.44 -15.84
CA GLN A 187 -6.89 -4.92 -14.52
C GLN A 187 -7.72 -5.56 -13.40
N ARG A 188 -9.02 -5.71 -13.65
CA ARG A 188 -9.96 -6.38 -12.73
C ARG A 188 -9.57 -7.83 -12.49
N VAL A 189 -9.25 -8.59 -13.56
CA VAL A 189 -8.80 -10.00 -13.43
C VAL A 189 -7.55 -10.09 -12.57
N ARG A 190 -6.56 -9.20 -12.74
CA ARG A 190 -5.34 -9.18 -11.92
C ARG A 190 -5.63 -8.95 -10.44
N ILE A 191 -6.60 -8.09 -10.10
CA ILE A 191 -7.00 -7.85 -8.71
C ILE A 191 -7.75 -9.05 -8.16
N ASN A 192 -8.67 -9.64 -8.92
CA ASN A 192 -9.43 -10.80 -8.49
C ASN A 192 -8.52 -12.01 -8.22
N VAL A 193 -7.55 -12.26 -9.11
CA VAL A 193 -6.54 -13.31 -8.90
C VAL A 193 -5.70 -13.04 -7.64
N LEU A 194 -5.24 -11.79 -7.44
CA LEU A 194 -4.49 -11.42 -6.23
C LEU A 194 -5.30 -11.65 -4.95
N LEU A 195 -6.60 -11.36 -4.97
CA LEU A 195 -7.47 -11.53 -3.81
C LEU A 195 -7.94 -12.99 -3.63
N GLY A 196 -7.60 -13.88 -4.57
CA GLY A 196 -8.06 -15.27 -4.56
C GLY A 196 -9.56 -15.42 -4.82
N LEU A 197 -10.15 -14.51 -5.61
CA LEU A 197 -11.54 -14.53 -6.03
C LEU A 197 -11.73 -15.21 -7.39
N ASP A 198 -10.65 -15.35 -8.14
CA ASP A 198 -10.63 -15.96 -9.47
C ASP A 198 -9.39 -16.85 -9.59
N ASP A 199 -9.58 -18.11 -9.98
CA ASP A 199 -8.52 -19.10 -10.18
C ASP A 199 -8.08 -19.12 -11.65
N ASP A 200 -7.86 -17.95 -12.27
CA ASP A 200 -7.36 -17.88 -13.65
C ASP A 200 -5.90 -18.33 -13.74
N LEU A 201 -5.69 -19.64 -13.57
CA LEU A 201 -4.35 -20.27 -13.66
C LEU A 201 -3.81 -20.34 -15.09
N ALA A 202 -4.62 -20.05 -16.10
CA ALA A 202 -4.20 -20.07 -17.51
C ALA A 202 -3.97 -18.68 -18.09
N GLY A 203 -4.47 -17.61 -17.43
CA GLY A 203 -4.37 -16.22 -17.87
C GLY A 203 -3.51 -15.35 -16.96
N ALA A 204 -4.12 -14.34 -16.34
CA ALA A 204 -3.41 -13.35 -15.54
C ALA A 204 -2.71 -13.91 -14.30
N GLY A 205 -3.21 -15.01 -13.71
CA GLY A 205 -2.61 -15.70 -12.56
C GLY A 205 -1.48 -16.67 -12.94
N TYR A 206 -1.36 -17.03 -14.22
CA TYR A 206 -0.36 -18.02 -14.67
C TYR A 206 1.06 -17.64 -14.28
N ASN A 207 1.46 -16.40 -14.53
CA ASN A 207 2.82 -15.92 -14.24
C ASN A 207 3.15 -16.00 -12.75
N VAL A 208 2.21 -15.62 -11.89
CA VAL A 208 2.38 -15.67 -10.43
C VAL A 208 2.47 -17.11 -9.97
N HIS A 209 1.55 -17.97 -10.41
CA HIS A 209 1.54 -19.38 -10.04
C HIS A 209 2.83 -20.12 -10.48
N GLN A 210 3.30 -19.86 -11.71
CA GLN A 210 4.57 -20.44 -12.19
C GLN A 210 5.78 -19.89 -11.42
N SER A 211 5.77 -18.61 -11.03
CA SER A 211 6.83 -18.05 -10.22
C SER A 211 6.87 -18.62 -8.81
N GLU A 212 5.73 -18.88 -8.18
CA GLU A 212 5.63 -19.56 -6.88
C GLU A 212 6.15 -21.00 -6.95
N ILE A 213 5.80 -21.74 -8.02
CA ILE A 213 6.34 -23.09 -8.27
C ILE A 213 7.86 -23.04 -8.44
N ALA A 214 8.38 -22.07 -9.20
CA ALA A 214 9.82 -21.92 -9.41
C ALA A 214 10.54 -21.68 -8.07
N ILE A 215 10.10 -20.69 -7.28
CA ILE A 215 10.67 -20.39 -5.96
C ILE A 215 10.57 -21.59 -5.02
N GLY A 216 9.39 -22.20 -4.93
CA GLY A 216 9.15 -23.39 -4.09
C GLY A 216 10.07 -24.55 -4.43
N SER A 217 10.36 -24.74 -5.73
CA SER A 217 11.26 -25.79 -6.21
C SER A 217 12.73 -25.59 -5.84
N GLY A 218 13.15 -24.35 -5.52
CA GLY A 218 14.51 -24.04 -5.08
C GLY A 218 14.82 -24.47 -3.64
N GLY A 219 13.80 -24.62 -2.78
CA GLY A 219 13.99 -25.01 -1.38
C GLY A 219 14.92 -24.08 -0.62
N LEU A 220 15.71 -24.63 0.32
CA LEU A 220 16.58 -23.81 1.16
C LEU A 220 17.86 -23.33 0.45
N LYS A 221 18.49 -24.19 -0.35
CA LYS A 221 19.83 -23.97 -0.94
C LYS A 221 19.81 -23.68 -2.45
N GLY A 222 18.64 -23.77 -3.09
CA GLY A 222 18.52 -23.64 -4.53
C GLY A 222 18.99 -24.88 -5.31
N LYS A 223 18.77 -24.84 -6.61
CA LYS A 223 19.23 -25.87 -7.57
C LYS A 223 20.63 -25.61 -8.07
N GLY A 224 21.22 -24.47 -7.73
CA GLY A 224 22.50 -24.00 -8.21
C GLY A 224 22.39 -23.07 -9.42
N PHE A 225 23.41 -22.23 -9.58
CA PHE A 225 23.48 -21.22 -10.65
C PHE A 225 23.30 -21.85 -12.02
N LEU A 226 22.43 -21.31 -12.85
CA LEU A 226 22.04 -21.81 -14.17
C LEU A 226 21.47 -23.25 -14.18
N ASN A 227 21.01 -23.78 -13.06
CA ASN A 227 20.42 -25.11 -12.96
C ASN A 227 18.90 -25.10 -12.67
N GLY A 228 18.28 -23.93 -12.74
CA GLY A 228 16.82 -23.79 -12.63
C GLY A 228 16.11 -24.55 -13.75
N THR A 229 15.14 -25.40 -13.43
CA THR A 229 14.37 -26.17 -14.42
C THR A 229 13.21 -25.35 -14.97
N GLN A 230 12.48 -24.65 -14.11
CA GLN A 230 11.35 -23.81 -14.51
C GLN A 230 11.83 -22.59 -15.34
N THR A 231 12.92 -21.96 -14.90
CA THR A 231 13.52 -20.81 -15.56
C THR A 231 14.16 -21.17 -16.89
N LYS A 232 14.91 -22.30 -17.01
CA LYS A 232 15.48 -22.76 -18.29
C LYS A 232 14.44 -23.10 -19.34
N LEU A 233 13.35 -23.71 -18.94
CA LEU A 233 12.25 -24.10 -19.85
C LEU A 233 11.31 -22.93 -20.15
N LYS A 234 11.56 -21.74 -19.58
CA LYS A 234 10.76 -20.52 -19.77
C LYS A 234 9.28 -20.69 -19.45
N PHE A 235 8.98 -21.47 -18.38
CA PHE A 235 7.60 -21.61 -17.92
C PHE A 235 7.06 -20.33 -17.29
N VAL A 236 7.94 -19.46 -16.77
CA VAL A 236 7.57 -18.13 -16.27
C VAL A 236 7.76 -17.12 -17.40
N PRO A 237 6.69 -16.57 -17.98
CA PRO A 237 6.81 -15.47 -18.94
C PRO A 237 7.46 -14.25 -18.29
N GLU A 238 8.20 -13.46 -19.08
CA GLU A 238 8.90 -12.23 -18.61
C GLU A 238 9.81 -12.45 -17.39
N GLN A 239 10.38 -13.67 -17.25
CA GLN A 239 11.26 -14.02 -16.13
C GLN A 239 12.52 -13.17 -16.06
N ASP A 240 13.05 -12.74 -17.22
CA ASP A 240 14.30 -11.95 -17.29
C ASP A 240 14.09 -10.48 -16.90
N THR A 241 12.84 -9.98 -16.96
CA THR A 241 12.47 -8.60 -16.68
C THR A 241 11.73 -8.48 -15.37
N ASP A 242 10.42 -8.74 -15.37
CA ASP A 242 9.55 -8.44 -14.24
C ASP A 242 9.59 -9.52 -13.15
N PHE A 243 9.81 -10.78 -13.53
CA PHE A 243 9.81 -11.92 -12.62
C PHE A 243 11.23 -12.44 -12.29
N ILE A 244 12.28 -11.62 -12.48
CA ILE A 244 13.68 -12.05 -12.26
C ILE A 244 13.93 -12.65 -10.87
N PHE A 245 13.20 -12.19 -9.85
CA PHE A 245 13.36 -12.70 -8.49
C PHE A 245 12.98 -14.18 -8.35
N CYS A 246 12.10 -14.71 -9.23
CA CYS A 246 11.80 -16.15 -9.23
C CYS A 246 13.01 -16.99 -9.65
N THR A 247 13.85 -16.49 -10.58
CA THR A 247 15.11 -17.14 -10.96
C THR A 247 16.06 -17.20 -9.77
N VAL A 248 16.19 -16.10 -9.01
CA VAL A 248 16.99 -16.08 -7.77
C VAL A 248 16.45 -17.12 -6.77
N GLY A 249 15.12 -17.20 -6.63
CA GLY A 249 14.47 -18.17 -5.73
C GLY A 249 14.69 -19.63 -6.15
N GLU A 250 14.65 -19.93 -7.44
CA GLU A 250 14.87 -21.27 -7.95
C GLU A 250 16.33 -21.71 -7.88
N GLU A 251 17.26 -20.84 -8.30
CA GLU A 251 18.68 -21.16 -8.42
C GLU A 251 19.43 -21.09 -7.09
N GLU A 252 19.18 -20.08 -6.27
CA GLU A 252 19.89 -19.79 -5.02
C GLU A 252 19.07 -20.14 -3.76
N GLY A 253 17.80 -20.51 -3.93
CA GLY A 253 16.89 -20.90 -2.88
C GLY A 253 16.55 -19.79 -1.89
N PHE A 254 16.04 -20.21 -0.73
CA PHE A 254 15.66 -19.27 0.33
C PHE A 254 16.84 -18.45 0.85
N VAL A 255 18.03 -19.08 1.01
CA VAL A 255 19.21 -18.38 1.55
C VAL A 255 19.68 -17.30 0.58
N GLY A 256 19.73 -17.57 -0.72
CA GLY A 256 20.10 -16.58 -1.73
C GLY A 256 19.08 -15.46 -1.85
N SER A 257 17.79 -15.79 -1.88
CA SER A 257 16.70 -14.81 -1.89
C SER A 257 16.74 -13.90 -0.68
N ALA A 258 16.91 -14.44 0.53
CA ALA A 258 17.06 -13.67 1.75
C ALA A 258 18.31 -12.80 1.70
N GLY A 259 19.43 -13.31 1.17
CA GLY A 259 20.66 -12.56 0.98
C GLY A 259 20.45 -11.34 0.07
N VAL A 260 19.78 -11.49 -1.07
CA VAL A 260 19.46 -10.38 -1.97
C VAL A 260 18.58 -9.34 -1.29
N LEU A 261 17.54 -9.76 -0.56
CA LEU A 261 16.67 -8.83 0.19
C LEU A 261 17.42 -8.08 1.29
N LEU A 262 18.32 -8.75 2.01
CA LEU A 262 19.18 -8.12 3.02
C LEU A 262 20.15 -7.10 2.40
N LEU A 263 20.69 -7.36 1.21
CA LEU A 263 21.55 -6.41 0.49
C LEU A 263 20.74 -5.17 0.06
N PHE A 264 19.52 -5.33 -0.45
CA PHE A 264 18.64 -4.18 -0.75
C PHE A 264 18.28 -3.40 0.52
N LEU A 265 17.94 -4.09 1.60
CA LEU A 265 17.65 -3.46 2.89
C LEU A 265 18.87 -2.64 3.38
N ALA A 266 20.06 -3.22 3.33
CA ALA A 266 21.30 -2.54 3.70
C ALA A 266 21.57 -1.30 2.80
N LEU A 267 21.35 -1.42 1.49
CA LEU A 267 21.47 -0.31 0.53
C LEU A 267 20.50 0.82 0.89
N ILE A 268 19.20 0.51 1.09
CA ILE A 268 18.17 1.50 1.40
C ILE A 268 18.47 2.19 2.73
N ILE A 269 18.81 1.43 3.79
CA ILE A 269 19.20 1.98 5.09
C ILE A 269 20.43 2.88 4.94
N ARG A 270 21.40 2.47 4.13
CA ARG A 270 22.60 3.29 3.86
C ARG A 270 22.24 4.60 3.17
N ILE A 271 21.37 4.57 2.17
CA ILE A 271 20.90 5.80 1.48
C ILE A 271 20.20 6.73 2.47
N ILE A 272 19.31 6.20 3.32
CA ILE A 272 18.61 6.97 4.36
C ILE A 272 19.63 7.60 5.33
N HIS A 273 20.59 6.82 5.82
CA HIS A 273 21.64 7.33 6.72
C HIS A 273 22.47 8.46 6.06
N LEU A 274 22.80 8.30 4.78
CA LEU A 274 23.51 9.34 4.02
C LEU A 274 22.63 10.59 3.79
N ALA A 275 21.32 10.42 3.60
CA ALA A 275 20.36 11.51 3.44
C ALA A 275 20.19 12.32 4.74
N GLU A 276 20.14 11.65 5.91
CA GLU A 276 20.00 12.34 7.21
C GLU A 276 21.20 13.25 7.52
N ARG A 277 22.38 12.89 7.09
CA ARG A 277 23.60 13.69 7.35
C ARG A 277 23.79 14.87 6.38
N GLN A 278 22.90 15.04 5.38
CA GLN A 278 22.99 16.15 4.43
C GLN A 278 22.74 17.51 5.10
N PRO A 279 23.64 18.50 4.92
CA PRO A 279 23.46 19.82 5.49
C PRO A 279 22.35 20.62 4.82
N PHE A 280 22.09 20.38 3.54
CA PHE A 280 21.08 21.06 2.75
C PHE A 280 19.84 20.22 2.54
N LYS A 281 18.68 20.89 2.54
CA LYS A 281 17.38 20.26 2.29
C LYS A 281 17.34 19.52 0.94
N PHE A 282 17.97 20.08 -0.09
CA PHE A 282 17.99 19.47 -1.42
C PHE A 282 18.61 18.07 -1.39
N GLY A 283 19.82 17.93 -0.82
CA GLY A 283 20.49 16.62 -0.73
C GLY A 283 19.68 15.60 0.10
N ARG A 284 19.05 16.05 1.19
CA ARG A 284 18.20 15.21 2.01
C ARG A 284 16.96 14.74 1.25
N VAL A 285 16.23 15.66 0.63
CA VAL A 285 15.02 15.35 -0.16
C VAL A 285 15.37 14.40 -1.30
N TYR A 286 16.46 14.68 -2.04
CA TYR A 286 16.91 13.81 -3.12
C TYR A 286 17.24 12.40 -2.62
N GLY A 287 18.00 12.27 -1.52
CA GLY A 287 18.34 10.98 -0.94
C GLY A 287 17.11 10.18 -0.48
N TYR A 288 16.15 10.83 0.19
CA TYR A 288 14.88 10.16 0.55
C TYR A 288 14.04 9.77 -0.67
N SER A 289 14.05 10.58 -1.74
CA SER A 289 13.36 10.23 -2.98
C SER A 289 13.99 8.99 -3.63
N VAL A 290 15.32 8.91 -3.68
CA VAL A 290 16.03 7.72 -4.18
C VAL A 290 15.72 6.49 -3.32
N ALA A 291 15.82 6.61 -1.99
CA ALA A 291 15.49 5.51 -1.08
C ALA A 291 14.03 5.01 -1.25
N SER A 292 13.09 5.94 -1.41
CA SER A 292 11.66 5.63 -1.61
C SER A 292 11.43 4.89 -2.94
N ILE A 293 12.07 5.31 -4.02
CA ILE A 293 11.98 4.65 -5.33
C ILE A 293 12.53 3.22 -5.22
N PHE A 294 13.72 3.02 -4.64
CA PHE A 294 14.32 1.70 -4.46
C PHE A 294 13.43 0.80 -3.61
N LEU A 295 12.95 1.31 -2.47
CA LEU A 295 12.06 0.55 -1.58
C LEU A 295 10.79 0.10 -2.31
N PHE A 296 10.16 0.99 -3.06
CA PHE A 296 8.94 0.71 -3.77
C PHE A 296 9.14 -0.34 -4.88
N HIS A 297 10.21 -0.20 -5.68
CA HIS A 297 10.54 -1.17 -6.73
C HIS A 297 10.79 -2.56 -6.15
N VAL A 298 11.59 -2.66 -5.08
CA VAL A 298 11.86 -3.94 -4.41
C VAL A 298 10.57 -4.54 -3.83
N PHE A 299 9.78 -3.73 -3.12
CA PHE A 299 8.54 -4.18 -2.49
C PHE A 299 7.53 -4.71 -3.51
N ILE A 300 7.30 -3.96 -4.59
CA ILE A 300 6.33 -4.37 -5.61
C ILE A 300 6.84 -5.56 -6.43
N ASN A 301 8.11 -5.54 -6.87
CA ASN A 301 8.64 -6.63 -7.71
C ASN A 301 8.64 -7.95 -6.93
N VAL A 302 9.19 -7.96 -5.72
CA VAL A 302 9.21 -9.17 -4.89
C VAL A 302 7.80 -9.58 -4.47
N GLY A 303 6.96 -8.61 -4.10
CA GLY A 303 5.56 -8.88 -3.76
C GLY A 303 4.76 -9.49 -4.90
N MET A 304 4.98 -9.04 -6.13
CA MET A 304 4.34 -9.56 -7.34
C MET A 304 4.74 -11.03 -7.61
N VAL A 305 6.02 -11.35 -7.47
CA VAL A 305 6.56 -12.69 -7.67
C VAL A 305 6.06 -13.67 -6.60
N LEU A 306 5.77 -13.18 -5.39
CA LEU A 306 5.23 -13.95 -4.26
C LEU A 306 3.69 -13.90 -4.16
N GLY A 307 2.99 -13.36 -5.17
CA GLY A 307 1.53 -13.25 -5.13
C GLY A 307 0.97 -12.30 -4.05
N LEU A 308 1.78 -11.41 -3.49
CA LEU A 308 1.37 -10.46 -2.44
C LEU A 308 0.90 -9.11 -2.99
N THR A 309 1.29 -8.78 -4.22
CA THR A 309 0.89 -7.56 -4.94
C THR A 309 0.46 -7.91 -6.37
N PRO A 310 -0.41 -7.09 -6.99
CA PRO A 310 -0.84 -7.38 -8.36
C PRO A 310 0.35 -7.31 -9.33
N VAL A 311 0.25 -8.06 -10.44
CA VAL A 311 1.25 -8.03 -11.51
C VAL A 311 1.18 -6.69 -12.24
N ILE A 312 2.21 -5.86 -12.09
CA ILE A 312 2.24 -4.49 -12.56
C ILE A 312 3.35 -4.25 -13.61
N GLY A 313 4.34 -5.14 -13.67
CA GLY A 313 5.46 -4.99 -14.61
C GLY A 313 6.48 -3.93 -14.17
N ILE A 314 6.94 -4.02 -12.93
CA ILE A 314 7.96 -3.09 -12.36
C ILE A 314 9.29 -3.83 -12.19
N PRO A 315 10.41 -3.33 -12.79
CA PRO A 315 11.70 -4.02 -12.73
C PRO A 315 12.31 -3.97 -11.32
N LEU A 316 13.04 -5.04 -10.96
CA LEU A 316 13.88 -5.07 -9.76
C LEU A 316 15.19 -4.31 -10.04
N PRO A 317 15.53 -3.27 -9.24
CA PRO A 317 16.73 -2.48 -9.47
C PRO A 317 17.99 -3.34 -9.57
N PHE A 318 18.83 -3.11 -10.59
CA PHE A 318 20.08 -3.80 -10.87
C PHE A 318 20.01 -5.29 -11.20
N PHE A 319 18.86 -5.96 -11.04
CA PHE A 319 18.65 -7.37 -11.34
C PHE A 319 17.90 -7.59 -12.64
N SER A 320 16.80 -6.87 -12.84
CA SER A 320 15.98 -7.01 -14.05
C SER A 320 16.75 -6.66 -15.31
N TYR A 321 16.61 -7.49 -16.32
CA TYR A 321 17.14 -7.22 -17.65
C TYR A 321 16.49 -5.96 -18.24
N GLY A 322 17.35 -5.00 -18.65
CA GLY A 322 16.91 -3.75 -19.27
C GLY A 322 17.96 -2.67 -19.15
N GLY A 323 18.51 -2.24 -20.29
CA GLY A 323 19.54 -1.19 -20.31
C GLY A 323 19.05 0.14 -19.75
N SER A 324 17.81 0.55 -20.05
CA SER A 324 17.22 1.79 -19.57
C SER A 324 16.99 1.78 -18.05
N SER A 325 16.52 0.67 -17.47
CA SER A 325 16.32 0.55 -16.03
C SER A 325 17.64 0.58 -15.27
N LEU A 326 18.65 -0.16 -15.77
CA LEU A 326 20.00 -0.17 -15.19
C LEU A 326 20.61 1.25 -15.18
N TRP A 327 20.55 1.96 -16.30
CA TRP A 327 21.02 3.34 -16.38
C TRP A 327 20.24 4.25 -15.43
N GLY A 328 18.93 4.15 -15.39
CA GLY A 328 18.07 4.96 -14.51
C GLY A 328 18.44 4.83 -13.04
N PHE A 329 18.49 3.59 -12.51
CA PHE A 329 18.85 3.35 -11.12
C PHE A 329 20.31 3.73 -10.80
N THR A 330 21.23 3.48 -11.73
CA THR A 330 22.62 3.85 -11.57
C THR A 330 22.77 5.38 -11.49
N ILE A 331 22.18 6.13 -12.42
CA ILE A 331 22.23 7.59 -12.43
C ILE A 331 21.62 8.16 -11.13
N LEU A 332 20.43 7.69 -10.71
CA LEU A 332 19.79 8.12 -9.47
C LEU A 332 20.71 7.94 -8.26
N LEU A 333 21.32 6.76 -8.13
CA LEU A 333 22.19 6.45 -7.01
C LEU A 333 23.48 7.28 -7.05
N PHE A 334 24.17 7.34 -8.20
CA PHE A 334 25.45 8.01 -8.30
C PHE A 334 25.35 9.54 -8.21
N ILE A 335 24.27 10.16 -8.69
CA ILE A 335 24.00 11.58 -8.42
C ILE A 335 23.91 11.80 -6.91
N PHE A 336 23.18 10.94 -6.17
CA PHE A 336 23.09 11.07 -4.72
C PHE A 336 24.44 10.90 -4.03
N LEU A 337 25.24 9.91 -4.43
CA LEU A 337 26.59 9.72 -3.89
C LEU A 337 27.50 10.91 -4.19
N ARG A 338 27.38 11.56 -5.36
CA ARG A 338 28.11 12.78 -5.70
C ARG A 338 27.70 13.95 -4.82
N ILE A 339 26.40 14.11 -4.56
CA ILE A 339 25.89 15.13 -3.63
C ILE A 339 26.47 14.91 -2.23
N ASP A 340 26.48 13.66 -1.77
CA ASP A 340 27.03 13.32 -0.46
C ASP A 340 28.54 13.55 -0.36
N ALA A 341 29.30 13.20 -1.39
CA ALA A 341 30.75 13.47 -1.44
C ALA A 341 31.09 14.97 -1.40
N GLY A 342 30.26 15.80 -2.03
CA GLY A 342 30.43 17.25 -2.07
C GLY A 342 30.00 18.00 -0.79
N ARG A 343 29.40 17.35 0.18
CA ARG A 343 28.81 18.00 1.38
C ARG A 343 29.83 18.79 2.22
N ASN A 344 31.08 18.37 2.26
CA ASN A 344 32.13 19.02 3.04
C ASN A 344 32.74 20.22 2.33
N LEU A 345 32.70 20.28 0.98
CA LEU A 345 33.22 21.38 0.17
C LEU A 345 32.43 22.68 0.31
N ILE A 346 31.22 22.58 0.83
CA ILE A 346 30.27 23.70 0.97
C ILE A 346 30.27 24.23 2.42
N ARG A 347 31.00 23.57 3.33
CA ARG A 347 31.17 24.02 4.72
C ARG A 347 32.38 24.96 4.92
N THR A 348 33.22 25.08 3.94
CA THR A 348 34.30 26.07 3.85
C THR A 348 33.88 27.27 3.04
#